data_5210c98a4d900be42b594317f9299299
#
_entry.id   5210c98a4d900be42b594317f9299299
#
_cell.length_a   1.000
_cell.length_b   1.000
_cell.length_c   1.000
_cell.angle_alpha   90.00
_cell.angle_beta   90.00
_cell.angle_gamma   90.00
#
_symmetry.space_group_name_H-M   'P 1'
#
loop_
_entity.id
_entity.type
_entity.pdbx_description
1 polymer ?
#
loop_
_entity_poly.entity_id
_entity_poly.type
_entity_poly.pdbx_seq_one_letter_code
_entity_poly.pdbx_strand_id
1 'polypeptide(L)'
;MGKPTGFMDYKRETSVSEAPLERIRNFNEFHTPLSKEEQQIQGARCMNCGVPFCQAGMNIMGMTSGCPLHNLVPEWNDLVYTGNWEQAYNRLKKTNNFPEFTSRVCPALCEAACTCGHWGDAVTCKENEHGIIENAYEQGYAKAKPPRVRTGKKVAVIGSGPAGLAVADQLNKRGHLVTVYERDDRVGGLLMYGIPNMKLEKWVIDRKVTIMKEEGITFVTNTNVGKDVKAAKLLKEYDRVVLACGAKNPRDIKAPGRDAKGIYFAVDFLKATTKSLLDSDLKDNQYISAKGKRVVIIGGGDTGNDCVGTSIRHGATSVTQLEMMPKAPDTRAENNPWPEWPKVCKTDYGQEEAIAVFGHDPRIYQTTVKEFLKDKNGNLCGLVTVKLESKKDEKTGRMMMAEVPGSEQKMDADLVLIAAGFLGTENYIANAFGVDLNARTNVATAEGAYATNVKNVFTAGDMHRGQSLVVWAIREGREAAREVDESLMGYSYLSVQ
;
A
#
# COMPACT_ATOMS: atom_id res chain seq x y z
N MET A 1 19.13 25.65 -4.63
CA MET A 1 18.24 25.85 -3.46
C MET A 1 16.93 26.40 -3.96
N GLY A 2 15.80 25.86 -3.48
CA GLY A 2 14.48 26.45 -3.75
C GLY A 2 14.47 27.93 -3.35
N LYS A 3 13.39 28.62 -3.57
CA LYS A 3 13.27 30.01 -3.13
C LYS A 3 13.24 30.02 -1.60
N PRO A 4 14.18 30.68 -0.87
CA PRO A 4 14.24 30.63 0.59
C PRO A 4 12.96 31.05 1.31
N THR A 5 12.18 31.96 0.70
CA THR A 5 10.91 32.48 1.20
C THR A 5 9.68 31.84 0.51
N GLY A 6 9.89 30.87 -0.37
CA GLY A 6 8.80 30.34 -1.23
C GLY A 6 7.61 29.77 -0.45
N PHE A 7 7.86 29.15 0.71
CA PHE A 7 6.79 28.66 1.60
C PHE A 7 5.95 29.79 2.22
N MET A 8 6.45 31.02 2.25
CA MET A 8 5.74 32.21 2.70
C MET A 8 5.04 32.94 1.54
N ASP A 9 5.66 32.93 0.34
CA ASP A 9 5.23 33.70 -0.82
C ASP A 9 4.12 32.99 -1.62
N TYR A 10 4.14 31.66 -1.62
CA TYR A 10 3.23 30.81 -2.41
C TYR A 10 2.33 29.95 -1.51
N LYS A 11 1.06 29.88 -1.85
CA LYS A 11 0.12 28.95 -1.19
C LYS A 11 0.43 27.51 -1.58
N ARG A 12 0.09 26.58 -0.69
CA ARG A 12 0.12 25.17 -1.02
C ARG A 12 -1.04 24.83 -1.97
N GLU A 13 -0.69 24.15 -3.05
CA GLU A 13 -1.66 23.62 -4.01
C GLU A 13 -1.40 22.13 -4.23
N THR A 14 -2.45 21.38 -4.54
CA THR A 14 -2.44 19.96 -4.85
C THR A 14 -3.32 19.71 -6.06
N SER A 15 -3.23 18.53 -6.65
CA SER A 15 -4.15 18.07 -7.69
C SER A 15 -5.61 18.29 -7.29
N VAL A 16 -6.43 18.64 -8.27
CA VAL A 16 -7.87 18.85 -8.08
C VAL A 16 -8.60 17.53 -8.30
N SER A 17 -9.42 17.13 -7.33
CA SER A 17 -10.27 15.96 -7.47
C SER A 17 -11.57 16.31 -8.20
N GLU A 18 -12.02 15.42 -9.08
CA GLU A 18 -13.38 15.48 -9.62
C GLU A 18 -14.42 15.46 -8.50
N ALA A 19 -15.56 16.10 -8.73
CA ALA A 19 -16.65 16.10 -7.75
C ALA A 19 -17.12 14.66 -7.45
N PRO A 20 -17.47 14.35 -6.18
CA PRO A 20 -17.82 12.98 -5.77
C PRO A 20 -18.89 12.31 -6.65
N LEU A 21 -19.95 13.04 -7.01
CA LEU A 21 -21.05 12.52 -7.83
C LEU A 21 -20.67 12.29 -9.30
N GLU A 22 -19.59 12.90 -9.78
CA GLU A 22 -19.09 12.68 -11.14
C GLU A 22 -18.12 11.50 -11.16
N ARG A 23 -17.12 11.47 -10.25
CA ARG A 23 -16.09 10.46 -10.22
C ARG A 23 -16.57 9.04 -9.89
N ILE A 24 -17.73 8.89 -9.24
CA ILE A 24 -18.33 7.57 -8.97
C ILE A 24 -18.91 6.89 -10.22
N ARG A 25 -19.00 7.56 -11.36
CA ARG A 25 -19.56 7.02 -12.61
C ARG A 25 -18.64 6.04 -13.33
N ASN A 26 -17.38 6.00 -12.94
CA ASN A 26 -16.37 5.12 -13.53
C ASN A 26 -15.33 4.67 -12.48
N PHE A 27 -14.34 3.88 -12.93
CA PHE A 27 -13.24 3.38 -12.10
C PHE A 27 -11.88 3.98 -12.49
N ASN A 28 -11.84 5.14 -13.13
CA ASN A 28 -10.60 5.82 -13.51
C ASN A 28 -10.06 6.65 -12.35
N GLU A 29 -8.75 6.96 -12.39
CA GLU A 29 -8.16 7.98 -11.51
C GLU A 29 -8.91 9.31 -11.73
N PHE A 30 -9.17 10.06 -10.66
CA PHE A 30 -10.05 11.22 -10.67
C PHE A 30 -9.36 12.51 -10.21
N HIS A 31 -8.03 12.53 -10.22
CA HIS A 31 -7.24 13.71 -9.91
C HIS A 31 -6.69 14.36 -11.19
N THR A 32 -6.93 15.65 -11.35
CA THR A 32 -6.26 16.44 -12.37
C THR A 32 -4.94 16.94 -11.81
N PRO A 33 -3.79 16.48 -12.34
CA PRO A 33 -2.47 16.90 -11.86
C PRO A 33 -2.24 18.41 -12.02
N LEU A 34 -1.33 18.95 -11.23
CA LEU A 34 -0.83 20.31 -11.41
C LEU A 34 -0.09 20.43 -12.75
N SER A 35 -0.19 21.59 -13.39
CA SER A 35 0.64 21.96 -14.54
C SER A 35 2.14 22.01 -14.17
N LYS A 36 3.02 22.01 -15.16
CA LYS A 36 4.48 22.12 -14.91
C LYS A 36 4.84 23.42 -14.20
N GLU A 37 4.19 24.51 -14.55
CA GLU A 37 4.36 25.84 -13.95
C GLU A 37 3.89 25.86 -12.49
N GLU A 38 2.72 25.30 -12.21
CA GLU A 38 2.23 25.14 -10.84
C GLU A 38 3.16 24.25 -10.00
N GLN A 39 3.64 23.14 -10.55
CA GLN A 39 4.59 22.27 -9.87
C GLN A 39 5.93 22.97 -9.57
N GLN A 40 6.44 23.80 -10.49
CA GLN A 40 7.62 24.62 -10.24
C GLN A 40 7.40 25.56 -9.04
N ILE A 41 6.23 26.20 -8.96
CA ILE A 41 5.83 27.03 -7.81
C ILE A 41 5.79 26.19 -6.52
N GLN A 42 5.22 24.98 -6.57
CA GLN A 42 5.19 24.09 -5.41
C GLN A 42 6.58 23.59 -5.02
N GLY A 43 7.46 23.34 -5.97
CA GLY A 43 8.88 23.05 -5.72
C GLY A 43 9.60 24.19 -5.01
N ALA A 44 9.31 25.44 -5.39
CA ALA A 44 9.85 26.65 -4.77
C ALA A 44 9.50 26.79 -3.28
N ARG A 45 8.39 26.17 -2.82
CA ARG A 45 7.99 26.20 -1.40
C ARG A 45 8.96 25.45 -0.47
N CYS A 46 9.83 24.60 -1.01
CA CYS A 46 10.81 23.89 -0.21
C CYS A 46 11.95 24.84 0.20
N MET A 47 12.05 25.16 1.49
CA MET A 47 13.10 26.02 2.01
C MET A 47 14.46 25.31 2.17
N ASN A 48 14.57 24.03 1.78
CA ASN A 48 15.78 23.22 1.94
C ASN A 48 16.37 23.34 3.37
N CYS A 49 15.54 23.04 4.37
CA CYS A 49 15.93 23.16 5.78
C CYS A 49 17.11 22.24 6.11
N GLY A 50 18.02 22.68 7.01
CA GLY A 50 19.23 21.94 7.40
C GLY A 50 18.94 20.60 8.09
N VAL A 51 17.71 20.37 8.57
CA VAL A 51 17.26 19.12 9.20
C VAL A 51 15.99 18.67 8.49
N PRO A 52 16.11 17.98 7.35
CA PRO A 52 14.98 17.61 6.52
C PRO A 52 14.27 16.36 7.07
N PHE A 53 13.37 16.52 8.03
CA PHE A 53 12.55 15.42 8.58
C PHE A 53 11.75 14.68 7.50
N CYS A 54 11.42 15.33 6.39
CA CYS A 54 10.73 14.71 5.27
C CYS A 54 11.43 13.45 4.72
N GLN A 55 12.75 13.35 4.85
CA GLN A 55 13.55 12.19 4.40
C GLN A 55 14.10 11.33 5.54
N ALA A 56 13.71 11.57 6.80
CA ALA A 56 14.30 10.90 7.95
C ALA A 56 13.89 9.42 8.11
N GLY A 57 12.63 9.06 7.81
CA GLY A 57 12.14 7.69 7.90
C GLY A 57 12.25 7.07 9.31
N MET A 58 12.18 7.90 10.36
CA MET A 58 12.33 7.47 11.75
C MET A 58 11.04 6.88 12.31
N ASN A 59 11.18 5.97 13.27
CA ASN A 59 10.05 5.52 14.07
C ASN A 59 9.95 6.39 15.31
N ILE A 60 8.86 7.15 15.45
CA ILE A 60 8.57 8.01 16.61
C ILE A 60 7.24 7.53 17.20
N MET A 61 7.23 7.15 18.48
CA MET A 61 6.04 6.64 19.19
C MET A 61 5.31 5.51 18.43
N GLY A 62 6.08 4.59 17.82
CA GLY A 62 5.57 3.43 17.09
C GLY A 62 5.04 3.71 15.68
N MET A 63 5.14 4.96 15.19
CA MET A 63 4.71 5.35 13.85
C MET A 63 5.87 5.98 13.06
N THR A 64 5.82 5.83 11.74
CA THR A 64 6.86 6.38 10.86
C THR A 64 6.69 7.87 10.66
N SER A 65 7.79 8.63 10.84
CA SER A 65 7.91 10.05 10.52
C SER A 65 8.94 10.24 9.40
N GLY A 66 8.56 10.93 8.34
CA GLY A 66 9.38 11.11 7.15
C GLY A 66 9.40 9.88 6.22
N CYS A 67 10.09 10.00 5.09
CA CYS A 67 10.12 8.98 4.04
C CYS A 67 11.06 7.81 4.41
N PRO A 68 10.57 6.57 4.54
CA PRO A 68 11.42 5.39 4.76
C PRO A 68 12.44 5.12 3.66
N LEU A 69 12.18 5.58 2.43
CA LEU A 69 13.12 5.47 1.30
C LEU A 69 14.24 6.52 1.36
N HIS A 70 14.22 7.41 2.36
CA HIS A 70 15.13 8.54 2.44
C HIS A 70 15.19 9.35 1.14
N ASN A 71 14.01 9.55 0.52
CA ASN A 71 13.88 10.31 -0.72
C ASN A 71 14.50 11.70 -0.56
N LEU A 72 15.35 12.09 -1.51
CA LEU A 72 16.08 13.33 -1.53
C LEU A 72 15.17 14.53 -1.85
N VAL A 73 14.13 14.70 -1.03
CA VAL A 73 13.02 15.63 -1.26
C VAL A 73 13.46 17.07 -1.49
N PRO A 74 14.35 17.67 -0.69
CA PRO A 74 14.80 19.03 -0.95
C PRO A 74 15.53 19.20 -2.28
N GLU A 75 16.34 18.19 -2.66
CA GLU A 75 17.13 18.25 -3.88
C GLU A 75 16.25 18.20 -5.13
N TRP A 76 15.30 17.23 -5.21
CA TRP A 76 14.45 17.17 -6.40
C TRP A 76 13.38 18.27 -6.44
N ASN A 77 12.95 18.83 -5.29
CA ASN A 77 12.11 20.03 -5.28
C ASN A 77 12.82 21.26 -5.87
N ASP A 78 14.10 21.44 -5.58
CA ASP A 78 14.91 22.50 -6.18
C ASP A 78 15.05 22.33 -7.69
N LEU A 79 15.25 21.09 -8.14
CA LEU A 79 15.34 20.77 -9.56
C LEU A 79 14.02 20.98 -10.30
N VAL A 80 12.87 20.66 -9.65
CA VAL A 80 11.54 20.99 -10.18
C VAL A 80 11.36 22.50 -10.30
N TYR A 81 11.66 23.26 -9.24
CA TYR A 81 11.57 24.72 -9.24
C TYR A 81 12.35 25.36 -10.38
N THR A 82 13.56 24.88 -10.63
CA THR A 82 14.45 25.41 -11.68
C THR A 82 14.19 24.82 -13.06
N GLY A 83 13.18 23.95 -13.22
CA GLY A 83 12.80 23.34 -14.51
C GLY A 83 13.74 22.22 -14.97
N ASN A 84 14.60 21.71 -14.10
CA ASN A 84 15.56 20.65 -14.43
C ASN A 84 14.95 19.25 -14.23
N TRP A 85 13.92 18.93 -14.99
CA TRP A 85 13.06 17.75 -14.83
C TRP A 85 13.80 16.41 -14.98
N GLU A 86 14.74 16.28 -15.94
CA GLU A 86 15.53 15.06 -16.09
C GLU A 86 16.41 14.80 -14.87
N GLN A 87 17.06 15.83 -14.34
CA GLN A 87 17.87 15.72 -13.13
C GLN A 87 16.98 15.43 -11.91
N ALA A 88 15.79 16.03 -11.81
CA ALA A 88 14.82 15.71 -10.77
C ALA A 88 14.42 14.22 -10.80
N TYR A 89 14.13 13.67 -11.99
CA TYR A 89 13.88 12.25 -12.20
C TYR A 89 15.08 11.38 -11.78
N ASN A 90 16.28 11.71 -12.21
CA ASN A 90 17.49 10.96 -11.85
C ASN A 90 17.73 10.99 -10.33
N ARG A 91 17.44 12.12 -9.67
CA ARG A 91 17.56 12.25 -8.21
C ARG A 91 16.53 11.43 -7.47
N LEU A 92 15.27 11.45 -7.90
CA LEU A 92 14.18 10.67 -7.34
C LEU A 92 14.44 9.15 -7.50
N LYS A 93 14.89 8.72 -8.68
CA LYS A 93 15.18 7.31 -8.99
C LYS A 93 16.38 6.74 -8.21
N LYS A 94 17.21 7.58 -7.58
CA LYS A 94 18.33 7.13 -6.76
C LYS A 94 17.86 6.37 -5.52
N THR A 95 16.76 6.80 -4.92
CA THR A 95 16.22 6.24 -3.66
C THR A 95 14.90 5.49 -3.85
N ASN A 96 14.12 5.80 -4.88
CA ASN A 96 12.82 5.18 -5.14
C ASN A 96 12.79 4.44 -6.48
N ASN A 97 12.47 3.14 -6.43
CA ASN A 97 12.33 2.32 -7.64
C ASN A 97 11.05 2.62 -8.41
N PHE A 98 9.98 3.03 -7.71
CA PHE A 98 8.62 3.11 -8.25
C PHE A 98 7.89 4.40 -7.87
N PRO A 99 8.39 5.59 -8.30
CA PRO A 99 7.69 6.84 -8.04
C PRO A 99 6.27 6.86 -8.62
N GLU A 100 6.03 6.17 -9.73
CA GLU A 100 4.72 5.99 -10.35
C GLU A 100 3.68 5.36 -9.42
N PHE A 101 4.12 4.51 -8.48
CA PHE A 101 3.23 3.90 -7.49
C PHE A 101 3.15 4.75 -6.22
N THR A 102 4.29 5.17 -5.69
CA THR A 102 4.34 5.91 -4.42
C THR A 102 3.67 7.27 -4.52
N SER A 103 3.77 7.96 -5.64
CA SER A 103 3.09 9.23 -5.88
C SER A 103 1.55 9.11 -5.90
N ARG A 104 1.02 7.91 -6.12
CA ARG A 104 -0.44 7.66 -6.09
C ARG A 104 -0.92 7.11 -4.76
N VAL A 105 -0.22 6.11 -4.19
CA VAL A 105 -0.74 5.32 -3.06
C VAL A 105 -0.04 5.54 -1.73
N CYS A 106 1.08 6.29 -1.68
CA CYS A 106 1.74 6.62 -0.41
C CYS A 106 0.92 7.67 0.34
N PRO A 107 0.76 7.53 1.68
CA PRO A 107 0.06 8.54 2.49
C PRO A 107 0.85 9.85 2.69
N ALA A 108 2.01 10.02 2.02
CA ALA A 108 2.86 11.19 2.06
C ALA A 108 3.48 11.48 3.44
N LEU A 109 4.17 10.47 4.01
CA LEU A 109 4.90 10.60 5.27
C LEU A 109 5.90 11.78 5.27
N CYS A 110 6.47 12.10 4.10
CA CYS A 110 7.35 13.23 3.89
C CYS A 110 6.66 14.59 4.14
N GLU A 111 5.40 14.72 3.71
CA GLU A 111 4.60 15.94 3.95
C GLU A 111 4.21 16.08 5.41
N ALA A 112 3.77 14.97 6.04
CA ALA A 112 3.42 14.95 7.46
C ALA A 112 4.58 15.36 8.38
N ALA A 113 5.82 15.10 7.96
CA ALA A 113 7.04 15.44 8.69
C ALA A 113 7.76 16.70 8.15
N CYS A 114 7.19 17.38 7.15
CA CYS A 114 7.80 18.58 6.57
C CYS A 114 7.92 19.68 7.62
N THR A 115 9.09 20.29 7.74
CA THR A 115 9.34 21.40 8.67
C THR A 115 8.45 22.61 8.38
N CYS A 116 8.10 22.89 7.11
CA CYS A 116 7.14 23.94 6.78
C CYS A 116 5.77 23.68 7.41
N GLY A 117 5.37 22.40 7.55
CA GLY A 117 4.10 21.99 8.16
C GLY A 117 4.02 22.24 9.67
N HIS A 118 5.12 22.63 10.33
CA HIS A 118 5.11 23.04 11.72
C HIS A 118 4.59 24.48 11.91
N TRP A 119 4.81 25.34 10.90
CA TRP A 119 4.44 26.76 10.94
C TRP A 119 3.28 27.13 10.03
N GLY A 120 2.93 26.25 9.11
CA GLY A 120 1.90 26.48 8.11
C GLY A 120 1.66 25.22 7.29
N ASP A 121 1.54 25.36 5.97
CA ASP A 121 1.30 24.26 5.08
C ASP A 121 2.60 23.56 4.65
N ALA A 122 2.63 22.23 4.74
CA ALA A 122 3.73 21.41 4.23
C ALA A 122 3.97 21.61 2.71
N VAL A 123 5.17 21.30 2.26
CA VAL A 123 5.45 21.23 0.81
C VAL A 123 4.70 20.05 0.19
N THR A 124 4.15 20.24 -0.99
CA THR A 124 3.36 19.26 -1.76
C THR A 124 4.27 18.22 -2.44
N CYS A 125 4.97 17.43 -1.61
CA CYS A 125 6.02 16.52 -2.08
C CYS A 125 5.47 15.40 -2.98
N LYS A 126 4.29 14.87 -2.65
CA LYS A 126 3.66 13.78 -3.40
C LYS A 126 3.26 14.22 -4.82
N GLU A 127 2.73 15.43 -4.96
CA GLU A 127 2.38 15.98 -6.27
C GLU A 127 3.63 16.26 -7.11
N ASN A 128 4.71 16.79 -6.50
CA ASN A 128 5.97 16.99 -7.19
C ASN A 128 6.59 15.66 -7.62
N GLU A 129 6.53 14.62 -6.78
CA GLU A 129 6.93 13.26 -7.15
C GLU A 129 6.14 12.75 -8.35
N HIS A 130 4.81 12.96 -8.34
CA HIS A 130 3.92 12.60 -9.46
C HIS A 130 4.33 13.33 -10.75
N GLY A 131 4.50 14.64 -10.69
CA GLY A 131 4.91 15.42 -11.84
C GLY A 131 6.26 15.02 -12.40
N ILE A 132 7.24 14.73 -11.55
CA ILE A 132 8.56 14.26 -11.97
C ILE A 132 8.45 12.96 -12.77
N ILE A 133 7.70 11.98 -12.27
CA ILE A 133 7.63 10.68 -12.94
C ILE A 133 6.79 10.70 -14.21
N GLU A 134 5.65 11.40 -14.22
CA GLU A 134 4.83 11.51 -15.42
C GLU A 134 5.58 12.29 -16.52
N ASN A 135 6.21 13.41 -16.18
CA ASN A 135 7.09 14.12 -17.13
C ASN A 135 8.21 13.23 -17.66
N ALA A 136 8.78 12.35 -16.81
CA ALA A 136 9.85 11.45 -17.26
C ALA A 136 9.37 10.43 -18.31
N TYR A 137 8.15 9.94 -18.19
CA TYR A 137 7.53 9.09 -19.21
C TYR A 137 7.21 9.88 -20.49
N GLU A 138 6.60 11.06 -20.36
CA GLU A 138 6.26 11.94 -21.50
C GLU A 138 7.50 12.31 -22.33
N GLN A 139 8.61 12.66 -21.67
CA GLN A 139 9.85 13.07 -22.32
C GLN A 139 10.78 11.91 -22.69
N GLY A 140 10.39 10.65 -22.38
CA GLY A 140 11.19 9.47 -22.68
C GLY A 140 12.44 9.29 -21.82
N TYR A 141 12.53 9.96 -20.66
CA TYR A 141 13.60 9.72 -19.67
C TYR A 141 13.40 8.40 -18.95
N ALA A 142 12.13 8.03 -18.67
CA ALA A 142 11.73 6.76 -18.10
C ALA A 142 11.69 5.67 -19.18
N LYS A 143 12.85 5.10 -19.49
CA LYS A 143 13.02 4.03 -20.48
C LYS A 143 13.90 2.92 -19.95
N ALA A 144 13.86 1.76 -20.60
CA ALA A 144 14.68 0.60 -20.24
C ALA A 144 16.19 0.92 -20.31
N LYS A 145 16.89 0.50 -19.28
CA LYS A 145 18.36 0.62 -19.16
C LYS A 145 18.93 -0.74 -18.76
N PRO A 146 19.01 -1.71 -19.68
CA PRO A 146 19.52 -3.04 -19.36
C PRO A 146 20.96 -2.97 -18.87
N PRO A 147 21.38 -3.81 -17.93
CA PRO A 147 22.74 -3.85 -17.43
C PRO A 147 23.71 -4.22 -18.56
N ARG A 148 24.84 -3.51 -18.63
CA ARG A 148 25.86 -3.74 -19.67
C ARG A 148 26.56 -5.10 -19.55
N VAL A 149 26.65 -5.62 -18.32
CA VAL A 149 27.33 -6.88 -18.01
C VAL A 149 26.40 -7.75 -17.17
N ARG A 150 26.30 -9.02 -17.53
CA ARG A 150 25.60 -10.05 -16.74
C ARG A 150 26.58 -10.84 -15.90
N THR A 151 26.21 -11.06 -14.63
CA THR A 151 27.04 -11.82 -13.66
C THR A 151 26.97 -13.33 -13.84
N GLY A 152 25.94 -13.81 -14.58
CA GLY A 152 25.64 -15.24 -14.68
C GLY A 152 24.92 -15.81 -13.46
N LYS A 153 24.79 -15.06 -12.35
CA LYS A 153 24.06 -15.50 -11.15
C LYS A 153 22.56 -15.43 -11.36
N LYS A 154 21.84 -16.47 -10.94
CA LYS A 154 20.40 -16.63 -11.10
C LYS A 154 19.68 -16.42 -9.77
N VAL A 155 18.69 -15.55 -9.75
CA VAL A 155 17.87 -15.29 -8.56
C VAL A 155 16.39 -15.47 -8.87
N ALA A 156 15.69 -16.28 -8.07
CA ALA A 156 14.25 -16.38 -8.09
C ALA A 156 13.64 -15.43 -7.05
N VAL A 157 12.68 -14.64 -7.44
CA VAL A 157 11.87 -13.80 -6.55
C VAL A 157 10.45 -14.33 -6.54
N ILE A 158 9.93 -14.67 -5.36
CA ILE A 158 8.61 -15.26 -5.21
C ILE A 158 7.64 -14.19 -4.70
N GLY A 159 6.74 -13.78 -5.59
CA GLY A 159 5.82 -12.66 -5.40
C GLY A 159 6.26 -11.40 -6.13
N SER A 160 5.31 -10.77 -6.84
CA SER A 160 5.51 -9.59 -7.67
C SER A 160 4.92 -8.31 -7.05
N GLY A 161 4.68 -8.30 -5.74
CA GLY A 161 4.31 -7.07 -5.01
C GLY A 161 5.47 -6.06 -4.97
N PRO A 162 5.27 -4.87 -4.37
CA PRO A 162 6.27 -3.80 -4.36
C PRO A 162 7.66 -4.24 -3.87
N ALA A 163 7.72 -5.10 -2.84
CA ALA A 163 8.98 -5.62 -2.32
C ALA A 163 9.69 -6.51 -3.34
N GLY A 164 8.96 -7.49 -3.93
CA GLY A 164 9.52 -8.40 -4.93
C GLY A 164 9.97 -7.66 -6.19
N LEU A 165 9.20 -6.68 -6.65
CA LEU A 165 9.59 -5.82 -7.78
C LEU A 165 10.85 -5.00 -7.45
N ALA A 166 10.99 -4.48 -6.22
CA ALA A 166 12.18 -3.74 -5.80
C ALA A 166 13.43 -4.64 -5.73
N VAL A 167 13.29 -5.86 -5.20
CA VAL A 167 14.34 -6.87 -5.26
C VAL A 167 14.76 -7.12 -6.70
N ALA A 168 13.79 -7.38 -7.58
CA ALA A 168 14.06 -7.72 -8.98
C ALA A 168 14.74 -6.57 -9.73
N ASP A 169 14.27 -5.34 -9.57
CA ASP A 169 14.85 -4.14 -10.19
C ASP A 169 16.30 -3.92 -9.74
N GLN A 170 16.58 -4.02 -8.44
CA GLN A 170 17.91 -3.81 -7.90
C GLN A 170 18.91 -4.90 -8.34
N LEU A 171 18.52 -6.17 -8.24
CA LEU A 171 19.39 -7.29 -8.63
C LEU A 171 19.62 -7.32 -10.13
N ASN A 172 18.62 -6.99 -10.95
CA ASN A 172 18.78 -6.89 -12.38
C ASN A 172 19.76 -5.77 -12.76
N LYS A 173 19.69 -4.61 -12.12
CA LYS A 173 20.66 -3.49 -12.32
C LYS A 173 22.09 -3.91 -11.98
N ARG A 174 22.28 -4.81 -11.03
CA ARG A 174 23.59 -5.42 -10.71
C ARG A 174 24.07 -6.41 -11.76
N GLY A 175 23.20 -6.79 -12.70
CA GLY A 175 23.53 -7.74 -13.77
C GLY A 175 23.14 -9.19 -13.46
N HIS A 176 22.44 -9.47 -12.36
CA HIS A 176 21.94 -10.81 -12.08
C HIS A 176 20.80 -11.19 -13.03
N LEU A 177 20.63 -12.50 -13.26
CA LEU A 177 19.52 -13.05 -14.04
C LEU A 177 18.35 -13.27 -13.08
N VAL A 178 17.31 -12.44 -13.16
CA VAL A 178 16.20 -12.45 -12.23
C VAL A 178 14.94 -13.00 -12.87
N THR A 179 14.31 -13.97 -12.20
CA THR A 179 12.98 -14.49 -12.54
C THR A 179 12.03 -14.22 -11.38
N VAL A 180 10.93 -13.53 -11.67
CA VAL A 180 9.86 -13.25 -10.71
C VAL A 180 8.69 -14.20 -10.95
N TYR A 181 8.32 -14.97 -9.94
CA TYR A 181 7.16 -15.86 -9.96
C TYR A 181 5.95 -15.19 -9.31
N GLU A 182 4.83 -15.16 -10.00
CA GLU A 182 3.58 -14.59 -9.52
C GLU A 182 2.45 -15.62 -9.65
N ARG A 183 1.68 -15.81 -8.57
CA ARG A 183 0.55 -16.75 -8.57
C ARG A 183 -0.66 -16.25 -9.33
N ASP A 184 -0.83 -14.94 -9.41
CA ASP A 184 -1.91 -14.32 -10.15
C ASP A 184 -1.55 -14.18 -11.64
N ASP A 185 -2.54 -13.86 -12.46
CA ASP A 185 -2.38 -13.70 -13.91
C ASP A 185 -1.66 -12.40 -14.31
N ARG A 186 -1.58 -11.42 -13.38
CA ARG A 186 -0.93 -10.12 -13.58
C ARG A 186 0.06 -9.82 -12.46
N VAL A 187 1.13 -9.13 -12.83
CA VAL A 187 2.18 -8.65 -11.93
C VAL A 187 1.70 -7.46 -11.11
N GLY A 188 2.13 -7.33 -9.86
CA GLY A 188 1.90 -6.14 -9.04
C GLY A 188 1.40 -6.42 -7.62
N GLY A 189 0.97 -7.66 -7.33
CA GLY A 189 0.47 -8.03 -6.01
C GLY A 189 -0.72 -7.16 -5.58
N LEU A 190 -0.64 -6.51 -4.40
CA LEU A 190 -1.72 -5.63 -3.92
C LEU A 190 -1.86 -4.34 -4.75
N LEU A 191 -0.82 -3.85 -5.42
CA LEU A 191 -0.96 -2.74 -6.36
C LEU A 191 -1.93 -3.08 -7.51
N MET A 192 -1.86 -4.32 -8.00
CA MET A 192 -2.75 -4.80 -9.07
C MET A 192 -4.15 -5.12 -8.54
N TYR A 193 -4.26 -5.93 -7.48
CA TYR A 193 -5.51 -6.54 -7.09
C TYR A 193 -6.04 -6.18 -5.69
N GLY A 194 -5.28 -5.40 -4.90
CA GLY A 194 -5.72 -4.93 -3.58
C GLY A 194 -6.16 -3.47 -3.58
N ILE A 195 -5.54 -2.65 -4.43
CA ILE A 195 -5.86 -1.23 -4.59
C ILE A 195 -6.84 -1.08 -5.76
N PRO A 196 -7.96 -0.34 -5.60
CA PRO A 196 -8.93 -0.14 -6.68
C PRO A 196 -8.32 0.65 -7.86
N ASN A 197 -8.91 0.45 -9.06
CA ASN A 197 -8.42 1.12 -10.27
C ASN A 197 -8.52 2.66 -10.18
N MET A 198 -9.55 3.20 -9.53
CA MET A 198 -9.72 4.65 -9.35
C MET A 198 -8.68 5.30 -8.41
N LYS A 199 -7.89 4.51 -7.69
CA LYS A 199 -6.78 5.00 -6.86
C LYS A 199 -5.40 4.77 -7.52
N LEU A 200 -5.30 3.75 -8.36
CA LEU A 200 -4.12 3.40 -9.16
C LEU A 200 -4.57 2.65 -10.40
N GLU A 201 -4.60 3.32 -11.54
CA GLU A 201 -4.92 2.69 -12.82
C GLU A 201 -3.86 1.66 -13.21
N LYS A 202 -4.30 0.49 -13.69
CA LYS A 202 -3.42 -0.69 -13.82
C LYS A 202 -2.44 -0.57 -14.98
N TRP A 203 -2.73 0.26 -15.98
CA TRP A 203 -1.78 0.56 -17.05
C TRP A 203 -0.47 1.21 -16.52
N VAL A 204 -0.53 1.90 -15.37
CA VAL A 204 0.66 2.47 -14.69
C VAL A 204 1.61 1.36 -14.24
N ILE A 205 1.05 0.22 -13.79
CA ILE A 205 1.84 -0.95 -13.42
C ILE A 205 2.40 -1.60 -14.68
N ASP A 206 1.57 -1.77 -15.70
CA ASP A 206 1.93 -2.45 -16.95
C ASP A 206 3.07 -1.74 -17.69
N ARG A 207 3.04 -0.38 -17.77
CA ARG A 207 4.13 0.39 -18.39
C ARG A 207 5.46 0.19 -17.65
N LYS A 208 5.43 0.11 -16.30
CA LYS A 208 6.65 -0.14 -15.51
C LYS A 208 7.16 -1.57 -15.69
N VAL A 209 6.26 -2.55 -15.65
CA VAL A 209 6.60 -3.95 -15.86
C VAL A 209 7.17 -4.18 -17.26
N THR A 210 6.67 -3.46 -18.26
CA THR A 210 7.22 -3.48 -19.64
C THR A 210 8.68 -3.05 -19.66
N ILE A 211 9.01 -1.91 -19.02
CA ILE A 211 10.41 -1.46 -18.88
C ILE A 211 11.26 -2.53 -18.19
N MET A 212 10.77 -3.13 -17.11
CA MET A 212 11.51 -4.17 -16.37
C MET A 212 11.75 -5.42 -17.22
N LYS A 213 10.80 -5.80 -18.09
CA LYS A 213 10.98 -6.90 -19.06
C LYS A 213 12.04 -6.56 -20.11
N GLU A 214 11.99 -5.36 -20.65
CA GLU A 214 12.98 -4.86 -21.61
C GLU A 214 14.40 -4.79 -21.00
N GLU A 215 14.50 -4.54 -19.68
CA GLU A 215 15.75 -4.60 -18.93
C GLU A 215 16.24 -6.03 -18.68
N GLY A 216 15.42 -7.05 -19.00
CA GLY A 216 15.77 -8.47 -18.97
C GLY A 216 15.32 -9.23 -17.73
N ILE A 217 14.34 -8.70 -16.99
CA ILE A 217 13.68 -9.46 -15.91
C ILE A 217 12.63 -10.37 -16.53
N THR A 218 12.64 -11.64 -16.15
CA THR A 218 11.64 -12.63 -16.55
C THR A 218 10.49 -12.67 -15.53
N PHE A 219 9.25 -12.56 -15.98
CA PHE A 219 8.04 -12.73 -15.16
C PHE A 219 7.30 -14.02 -15.54
N VAL A 220 6.99 -14.85 -14.56
CA VAL A 220 6.25 -16.09 -14.71
C VAL A 220 4.98 -15.99 -13.88
N THR A 221 3.88 -15.61 -14.53
CA THR A 221 2.55 -15.47 -13.92
C THR A 221 1.80 -16.80 -13.90
N ASN A 222 0.63 -16.86 -13.24
CA ASN A 222 -0.18 -18.07 -13.05
C ASN A 222 0.64 -19.22 -12.45
N THR A 223 1.60 -18.92 -11.59
CA THR A 223 2.52 -19.91 -11.02
C THR A 223 2.61 -19.76 -9.51
N ASN A 224 1.91 -20.62 -8.80
CA ASN A 224 1.89 -20.64 -7.35
C ASN A 224 3.01 -21.53 -6.81
N VAL A 225 4.13 -20.91 -6.45
CA VAL A 225 5.27 -21.62 -5.85
C VAL A 225 4.87 -22.22 -4.50
N GLY A 226 5.26 -23.46 -4.27
CA GLY A 226 4.84 -24.25 -3.11
C GLY A 226 3.61 -25.15 -3.40
N LYS A 227 2.86 -24.86 -4.49
CA LYS A 227 1.76 -25.69 -4.98
C LYS A 227 2.05 -26.23 -6.38
N ASP A 228 2.18 -25.35 -7.38
CA ASP A 228 2.43 -25.74 -8.77
C ASP A 228 3.91 -26.05 -9.03
N VAL A 229 4.80 -25.32 -8.38
CA VAL A 229 6.25 -25.49 -8.46
C VAL A 229 6.80 -25.78 -7.07
N LYS A 230 7.50 -26.91 -6.92
CA LYS A 230 8.12 -27.30 -5.65
C LYS A 230 9.29 -26.39 -5.30
N ALA A 231 9.38 -25.94 -4.05
CA ALA A 231 10.48 -25.13 -3.54
C ALA A 231 11.86 -25.76 -3.79
N ALA A 232 11.98 -27.09 -3.60
CA ALA A 232 13.22 -27.83 -3.85
C ALA A 232 13.74 -27.73 -5.30
N LYS A 233 12.83 -27.56 -6.30
CA LYS A 233 13.23 -27.32 -7.69
C LYS A 233 13.91 -25.96 -7.81
N LEU A 234 13.32 -24.90 -7.26
CA LEU A 234 13.89 -23.55 -7.31
C LEU A 234 15.22 -23.45 -6.56
N LEU A 235 15.33 -24.09 -5.40
CA LEU A 235 16.58 -24.16 -4.63
C LEU A 235 17.73 -24.86 -5.38
N LYS A 236 17.41 -25.73 -6.35
CA LYS A 236 18.41 -26.39 -7.22
C LYS A 236 18.75 -25.56 -8.46
N GLU A 237 17.79 -24.83 -9.01
CA GLU A 237 17.92 -24.11 -10.30
C GLU A 237 18.48 -22.69 -10.14
N TYR A 238 18.32 -22.09 -8.96
CA TYR A 238 18.72 -20.71 -8.67
C TYR A 238 19.81 -20.64 -7.60
N ASP A 239 20.71 -19.68 -7.74
CA ASP A 239 21.76 -19.44 -6.73
C ASP A 239 21.17 -18.88 -5.43
N ARG A 240 20.10 -18.07 -5.53
CA ARG A 240 19.37 -17.48 -4.39
C ARG A 240 17.87 -17.41 -4.68
N VAL A 241 17.09 -17.50 -3.62
CA VAL A 241 15.64 -17.33 -3.65
C VAL A 241 15.23 -16.24 -2.66
N VAL A 242 14.37 -15.32 -3.09
CA VAL A 242 13.82 -14.26 -2.21
C VAL A 242 12.31 -14.44 -2.10
N LEU A 243 11.82 -14.61 -0.88
CA LEU A 243 10.40 -14.72 -0.57
C LEU A 243 9.81 -13.32 -0.30
N ALA A 244 8.91 -12.87 -1.17
CA ALA A 244 8.26 -11.56 -1.11
C ALA A 244 6.75 -11.66 -1.37
N CYS A 245 6.10 -12.68 -0.77
CA CYS A 245 4.70 -13.02 -1.02
C CYS A 245 3.70 -12.14 -0.26
N GLY A 246 4.20 -11.23 0.59
CA GLY A 246 3.39 -10.33 1.41
C GLY A 246 2.79 -11.01 2.64
N ALA A 247 1.96 -10.28 3.37
CA ALA A 247 1.15 -10.76 4.50
C ALA A 247 -0.29 -10.93 4.01
N LYS A 248 -0.66 -12.13 3.59
CA LYS A 248 -1.97 -12.39 2.95
C LYS A 248 -2.89 -13.28 3.80
N ASN A 249 -2.51 -13.64 5.03
CA ASN A 249 -3.39 -14.34 5.95
C ASN A 249 -4.36 -13.32 6.60
N PRO A 250 -5.65 -13.26 6.18
CA PRO A 250 -6.55 -12.22 6.64
C PRO A 250 -6.96 -12.46 8.10
N ARG A 251 -7.12 -11.37 8.85
CA ARG A 251 -7.75 -11.44 10.17
C ARG A 251 -9.25 -11.60 9.99
N ASP A 252 -9.78 -12.68 10.54
CA ASP A 252 -11.22 -12.98 10.49
C ASP A 252 -11.95 -12.54 11.75
N ILE A 253 -13.26 -12.35 11.65
CA ILE A 253 -14.17 -12.05 12.75
C ILE A 253 -14.78 -13.35 13.26
N LYS A 254 -14.40 -13.74 14.47
CA LYS A 254 -14.90 -14.95 15.13
C LYS A 254 -16.24 -14.66 15.84
N ALA A 255 -17.32 -14.54 15.06
CA ALA A 255 -18.66 -14.31 15.56
C ALA A 255 -19.62 -15.39 15.06
N PRO A 256 -20.69 -15.74 15.82
CA PRO A 256 -21.73 -16.64 15.35
C PRO A 256 -22.27 -16.20 13.99
N GLY A 257 -22.61 -17.13 13.13
CA GLY A 257 -23.15 -16.86 11.79
C GLY A 257 -22.12 -16.43 10.74
N ARG A 258 -20.79 -16.47 11.06
CA ARG A 258 -19.70 -16.11 10.11
C ARG A 258 -19.75 -16.88 8.79
N ASP A 259 -20.31 -18.04 8.78
CA ASP A 259 -20.48 -18.92 7.61
C ASP A 259 -21.66 -18.51 6.69
N ALA A 260 -22.36 -17.42 6.97
CA ALA A 260 -23.43 -16.90 6.11
C ALA A 260 -22.90 -16.55 4.71
N LYS A 261 -23.67 -16.88 3.68
CA LYS A 261 -23.40 -16.45 2.30
C LYS A 261 -23.60 -14.94 2.21
N GLY A 262 -22.61 -14.22 1.68
CA GLY A 262 -22.62 -12.75 1.62
C GLY A 262 -21.59 -12.09 2.50
N ILE A 263 -20.72 -12.87 3.19
CA ILE A 263 -19.62 -12.36 4.01
C ILE A 263 -18.30 -12.72 3.33
N TYR A 264 -17.52 -11.71 2.93
CA TYR A 264 -16.26 -11.87 2.21
C TYR A 264 -15.14 -11.05 2.86
N PHE A 265 -13.90 -11.42 2.58
CA PHE A 265 -12.78 -10.53 2.90
C PHE A 265 -12.74 -9.38 1.89
N ALA A 266 -12.37 -8.20 2.37
CA ALA A 266 -12.26 -6.98 1.57
C ALA A 266 -11.34 -7.18 0.34
N VAL A 267 -10.20 -7.86 0.53
CA VAL A 267 -9.26 -8.11 -0.57
C VAL A 267 -9.83 -9.00 -1.67
N ASP A 268 -10.71 -9.95 -1.34
CA ASP A 268 -11.37 -10.81 -2.35
C ASP A 268 -12.39 -10.00 -3.16
N PHE A 269 -13.13 -9.11 -2.51
CA PHE A 269 -14.05 -8.17 -3.15
C PHE A 269 -13.33 -7.22 -4.11
N LEU A 270 -12.25 -6.58 -3.64
CA LEU A 270 -11.44 -5.66 -4.45
C LEU A 270 -10.75 -6.37 -5.60
N LYS A 271 -10.17 -7.56 -5.36
CA LYS A 271 -9.53 -8.38 -6.38
C LYS A 271 -10.52 -8.80 -7.47
N ALA A 272 -11.67 -9.37 -7.08
CA ALA A 272 -12.66 -9.83 -8.03
C ALA A 272 -13.20 -8.67 -8.88
N THR A 273 -13.46 -7.50 -8.27
CA THR A 273 -13.88 -6.29 -8.98
C THR A 273 -12.83 -5.83 -9.98
N THR A 274 -11.58 -5.67 -9.56
CA THR A 274 -10.51 -5.20 -10.43
C THR A 274 -10.25 -6.18 -11.57
N LYS A 275 -10.28 -7.50 -11.29
CA LYS A 275 -10.08 -8.52 -12.31
C LYS A 275 -11.18 -8.48 -13.37
N SER A 276 -12.44 -8.47 -12.97
CA SER A 276 -13.58 -8.37 -13.88
C SER A 276 -13.59 -7.05 -14.67
N LEU A 277 -13.20 -5.93 -14.03
CA LEU A 277 -13.05 -4.64 -14.70
C LEU A 277 -12.02 -4.73 -15.83
N LEU A 278 -10.84 -5.29 -15.57
CA LEU A 278 -9.75 -5.40 -16.54
C LEU A 278 -10.03 -6.43 -17.65
N ASP A 279 -10.72 -7.51 -17.33
CA ASP A 279 -10.97 -8.59 -18.27
C ASP A 279 -12.17 -8.29 -19.20
N SER A 280 -13.20 -7.59 -18.70
CA SER A 280 -14.47 -7.48 -19.40
C SER A 280 -15.23 -6.16 -19.20
N ASP A 281 -14.66 -5.18 -18.49
CA ASP A 281 -15.38 -3.97 -18.07
C ASP A 281 -16.64 -4.32 -17.26
N LEU A 282 -16.47 -5.27 -16.31
CA LEU A 282 -17.51 -5.85 -15.42
C LEU A 282 -18.65 -6.62 -16.15
N LYS A 283 -18.53 -6.87 -17.45
CA LYS A 283 -19.60 -7.52 -18.26
C LYS A 283 -19.69 -9.02 -18.05
N ASP A 284 -18.61 -9.66 -17.55
CA ASP A 284 -18.56 -11.09 -17.26
C ASP A 284 -19.32 -11.48 -15.99
N ASN A 285 -19.67 -10.51 -15.13
CA ASN A 285 -20.29 -10.70 -13.83
C ASN A 285 -19.50 -11.65 -12.89
N GLN A 286 -18.19 -11.79 -13.10
CA GLN A 286 -17.32 -12.65 -12.30
C GLN A 286 -16.75 -11.90 -11.08
N TYR A 287 -17.55 -11.07 -10.43
CA TYR A 287 -17.17 -10.30 -9.25
C TYR A 287 -18.24 -10.35 -8.15
N ILE A 288 -17.88 -10.02 -6.95
CA ILE A 288 -18.79 -9.92 -5.82
C ILE A 288 -19.57 -8.61 -5.95
N SER A 289 -20.81 -8.68 -6.44
CA SER A 289 -21.61 -7.49 -6.71
C SER A 289 -22.22 -6.90 -5.44
N ALA A 290 -22.07 -5.57 -5.26
CA ALA A 290 -22.75 -4.78 -4.24
C ALA A 290 -24.04 -4.11 -4.78
N LYS A 291 -24.37 -4.30 -6.05
CA LYS A 291 -25.54 -3.66 -6.69
C LYS A 291 -26.84 -3.99 -5.96
N GLY A 292 -27.56 -2.94 -5.56
CA GLY A 292 -28.84 -3.04 -4.87
C GLY A 292 -28.77 -3.60 -3.46
N LYS A 293 -27.56 -3.66 -2.85
CA LYS A 293 -27.34 -4.25 -1.53
C LYS A 293 -27.05 -3.18 -0.46
N ARG A 294 -27.43 -3.52 0.77
CA ARG A 294 -26.98 -2.83 1.99
C ARG A 294 -25.63 -3.43 2.39
N VAL A 295 -24.57 -2.65 2.29
CA VAL A 295 -23.19 -3.10 2.52
C VAL A 295 -22.70 -2.65 3.87
N VAL A 296 -22.14 -3.59 4.65
CA VAL A 296 -21.43 -3.27 5.89
C VAL A 296 -19.97 -3.66 5.77
N ILE A 297 -19.08 -2.71 6.08
CA ILE A 297 -17.62 -2.89 6.01
C ILE A 297 -17.09 -2.89 7.45
N ILE A 298 -16.32 -3.92 7.82
CA ILE A 298 -15.73 -4.04 9.15
C ILE A 298 -14.27 -3.65 9.10
N GLY A 299 -13.94 -2.45 9.57
CA GLY A 299 -12.60 -1.85 9.59
C GLY A 299 -12.57 -0.45 9.02
N GLY A 300 -11.96 0.49 9.76
CA GLY A 300 -11.91 1.93 9.45
C GLY A 300 -10.71 2.40 8.64
N GLY A 301 -9.79 1.50 8.25
CA GLY A 301 -8.56 1.84 7.51
C GLY A 301 -8.78 2.05 6.00
N ASP A 302 -7.66 2.29 5.28
CA ASP A 302 -7.65 2.57 3.84
C ASP A 302 -8.36 1.48 3.00
N THR A 303 -8.16 0.20 3.33
CA THR A 303 -8.86 -0.91 2.66
C THR A 303 -10.38 -0.83 2.85
N GLY A 304 -10.83 -0.42 4.03
CA GLY A 304 -12.25 -0.18 4.30
C GLY A 304 -12.80 0.96 3.45
N ASN A 305 -12.08 2.07 3.34
CA ASN A 305 -12.43 3.19 2.47
C ASN A 305 -12.47 2.77 0.99
N ASP A 306 -11.51 1.97 0.54
CA ASP A 306 -11.49 1.43 -0.83
C ASP A 306 -12.72 0.55 -1.12
N CYS A 307 -13.19 -0.21 -0.12
CA CYS A 307 -14.45 -0.96 -0.22
C CYS A 307 -15.68 -0.05 -0.24
N VAL A 308 -15.70 1.08 0.50
CA VAL A 308 -16.78 2.07 0.44
C VAL A 308 -16.93 2.60 -0.98
N GLY A 309 -15.87 3.16 -1.55
CA GLY A 309 -15.89 3.74 -2.90
C GLY A 309 -16.21 2.71 -3.99
N THR A 310 -15.71 1.47 -3.85
CA THR A 310 -16.02 0.38 -4.80
C THR A 310 -17.49 -0.05 -4.71
N SER A 311 -18.06 -0.16 -3.50
CA SER A 311 -19.47 -0.53 -3.30
C SER A 311 -20.43 0.50 -3.87
N ILE A 312 -20.11 1.78 -3.74
CA ILE A 312 -20.89 2.89 -4.33
C ILE A 312 -20.90 2.76 -5.86
N ARG A 313 -19.73 2.54 -6.49
CA ARG A 313 -19.63 2.35 -7.95
C ARG A 313 -20.37 1.12 -8.46
N HIS A 314 -20.51 0.09 -7.62
CA HIS A 314 -21.38 -1.05 -7.95
C HIS A 314 -22.89 -0.72 -7.85
N GLY A 315 -23.28 0.40 -7.24
CA GLY A 315 -24.68 0.78 -7.01
C GLY A 315 -25.28 0.17 -5.74
N ALA A 316 -24.52 0.15 -4.64
CA ALA A 316 -25.04 -0.20 -3.32
C ALA A 316 -26.15 0.77 -2.89
N THR A 317 -27.17 0.27 -2.19
CA THR A 317 -28.29 1.10 -1.68
C THR A 317 -27.94 1.82 -0.38
N SER A 318 -27.01 1.27 0.39
CA SER A 318 -26.39 1.92 1.54
C SER A 318 -25.02 1.32 1.82
N VAL A 319 -24.13 2.09 2.43
CA VAL A 319 -22.82 1.64 2.87
C VAL A 319 -22.60 2.12 4.30
N THR A 320 -22.25 1.19 5.20
CA THR A 320 -21.87 1.49 6.58
C THR A 320 -20.46 0.93 6.84
N GLN A 321 -19.60 1.72 7.47
CA GLN A 321 -18.24 1.33 7.83
C GLN A 321 -18.10 1.28 9.37
N LEU A 322 -17.85 0.11 9.93
CA LEU A 322 -17.67 -0.07 11.37
C LEU A 322 -16.19 0.11 11.74
N GLU A 323 -15.94 1.02 12.68
CA GLU A 323 -14.62 1.26 13.26
C GLU A 323 -14.63 0.95 14.76
N MET A 324 -13.74 0.07 15.19
CA MET A 324 -13.66 -0.32 16.58
C MET A 324 -13.06 0.77 17.49
N MET A 325 -12.23 1.63 16.94
CA MET A 325 -11.59 2.70 17.70
C MET A 325 -12.50 3.94 17.80
N PRO A 326 -12.29 4.81 18.80
CA PRO A 326 -13.00 6.09 18.88
C PRO A 326 -12.60 6.98 17.68
N LYS A 327 -13.49 7.90 17.32
CA LYS A 327 -13.18 8.92 16.30
C LYS A 327 -11.94 9.72 16.74
N ALA A 328 -10.95 9.79 15.88
CA ALA A 328 -9.79 10.64 16.11
C ALA A 328 -10.20 12.13 16.11
N PRO A 329 -9.46 13.02 16.78
CA PRO A 329 -9.72 14.46 16.76
C PRO A 329 -9.53 15.03 15.35
N ASP A 330 -10.18 16.14 15.06
CA ASP A 330 -10.06 16.80 13.74
C ASP A 330 -8.71 17.51 13.55
N THR A 331 -8.05 17.88 14.66
CA THR A 331 -6.70 18.49 14.68
C THR A 331 -5.78 17.71 15.60
N ARG A 332 -4.45 17.89 15.47
CA ARG A 332 -3.47 17.25 16.35
C ARG A 332 -3.76 17.56 17.82
N ALA A 333 -3.81 16.50 18.64
CA ALA A 333 -3.86 16.66 20.09
C ALA A 333 -2.45 17.03 20.64
N GLU A 334 -2.41 17.63 21.83
CA GLU A 334 -1.15 18.01 22.50
C GLU A 334 -0.18 16.84 22.69
N ASN A 335 -0.70 15.62 22.93
CA ASN A 335 0.07 14.40 23.06
C ASN A 335 0.46 13.74 21.73
N ASN A 336 0.22 14.41 20.59
CA ASN A 336 0.65 13.99 19.26
C ASN A 336 1.34 15.14 18.52
N PRO A 337 2.47 15.67 19.05
CA PRO A 337 3.14 16.81 18.47
C PRO A 337 3.82 16.47 17.14
N TRP A 338 4.03 17.49 16.29
CA TRP A 338 4.94 17.38 15.15
C TRP A 338 6.37 17.02 15.66
N PRO A 339 7.17 16.16 15.02
CA PRO A 339 6.97 15.56 13.68
C PRO A 339 6.33 14.16 13.68
N GLU A 340 5.65 13.75 14.74
CA GLU A 340 4.92 12.48 14.75
C GLU A 340 3.90 12.40 13.61
N TRP A 341 3.55 11.18 13.19
CA TRP A 341 2.44 10.99 12.28
C TRP A 341 1.13 11.55 12.87
N PRO A 342 0.37 12.37 12.12
CA PRO A 342 -0.84 12.99 12.66
C PRO A 342 -1.94 11.95 12.91
N LYS A 343 -2.34 11.80 14.17
CA LYS A 343 -3.48 10.96 14.60
C LYS A 343 -4.76 11.79 14.57
N VAL A 344 -5.16 12.18 13.37
CA VAL A 344 -6.35 13.02 13.12
C VAL A 344 -7.38 12.28 12.27
N CYS A 345 -8.65 12.67 12.43
CA CYS A 345 -9.72 12.16 11.59
C CYS A 345 -9.53 12.70 10.17
N LYS A 346 -9.38 11.79 9.21
CA LYS A 346 -9.35 12.12 7.78
C LYS A 346 -10.60 11.58 7.13
N THR A 347 -11.17 12.35 6.24
CA THR A 347 -12.19 11.88 5.31
C THR A 347 -11.50 11.63 3.98
N ASP A 348 -11.52 10.39 3.52
CA ASP A 348 -10.91 9.99 2.26
C ASP A 348 -11.99 9.85 1.19
N TYR A 349 -11.60 9.64 -0.05
CA TYR A 349 -12.46 9.69 -1.23
C TYR A 349 -13.76 8.87 -1.11
N GLY A 350 -13.69 7.63 -0.56
CA GLY A 350 -14.87 6.77 -0.43
C GLY A 350 -15.88 7.30 0.60
N GLN A 351 -15.40 7.86 1.73
CA GLN A 351 -16.28 8.51 2.70
C GLN A 351 -16.90 9.79 2.13
N GLU A 352 -16.12 10.60 1.36
CA GLU A 352 -16.66 11.78 0.67
C GLU A 352 -17.78 11.39 -0.31
N GLU A 353 -17.56 10.32 -1.07
CA GLU A 353 -18.53 9.76 -2.01
C GLU A 353 -19.80 9.27 -1.28
N ALA A 354 -19.63 8.57 -0.15
CA ALA A 354 -20.77 8.14 0.67
C ALA A 354 -21.58 9.33 1.22
N ILE A 355 -20.89 10.37 1.70
CA ILE A 355 -21.54 11.60 2.15
C ILE A 355 -22.33 12.25 1.01
N ALA A 356 -21.76 12.34 -0.18
CA ALA A 356 -22.41 12.94 -1.34
C ALA A 356 -23.62 12.11 -1.84
N VAL A 357 -23.55 10.78 -1.79
CA VAL A 357 -24.62 9.89 -2.28
C VAL A 357 -25.70 9.66 -1.24
N PHE A 358 -25.34 9.44 0.03
CA PHE A 358 -26.26 9.03 1.09
C PHE A 358 -26.59 10.15 2.09
N GLY A 359 -25.91 11.31 2.02
CA GLY A 359 -26.15 12.46 2.89
C GLY A 359 -25.54 12.39 4.29
N HIS A 360 -24.72 11.36 4.59
CA HIS A 360 -24.08 11.17 5.90
C HIS A 360 -22.76 10.42 5.81
N ASP A 361 -21.89 10.60 6.81
CA ASP A 361 -20.65 9.85 6.95
C ASP A 361 -20.98 8.35 7.19
N PRO A 362 -20.40 7.43 6.40
CA PRO A 362 -20.70 6.00 6.54
C PRO A 362 -20.11 5.38 7.82
N ARG A 363 -19.23 6.07 8.55
CA ARG A 363 -18.48 5.51 9.69
C ARG A 363 -19.28 5.50 10.98
N ILE A 364 -19.29 4.35 11.65
CA ILE A 364 -19.78 4.18 13.02
C ILE A 364 -18.61 3.75 13.88
N TYR A 365 -18.21 4.62 14.80
CA TYR A 365 -17.05 4.43 15.67
C TYR A 365 -17.40 3.64 16.94
N GLN A 366 -16.37 3.08 17.59
CA GLN A 366 -16.47 2.29 18.82
C GLN A 366 -17.53 1.18 18.70
N THR A 367 -17.51 0.48 17.56
CA THR A 367 -18.53 -0.52 17.25
C THR A 367 -17.89 -1.73 16.56
N THR A 368 -18.32 -2.92 16.99
CA THR A 368 -17.93 -4.18 16.37
C THR A 368 -19.14 -5.09 16.13
N VAL A 369 -18.91 -6.21 15.43
CA VAL A 369 -19.94 -7.22 15.17
C VAL A 369 -19.90 -8.27 16.26
N LYS A 370 -21.06 -8.55 16.83
CA LYS A 370 -21.30 -9.61 17.84
C LYS A 370 -21.81 -10.90 17.20
N GLU A 371 -22.68 -10.78 16.18
CA GLU A 371 -23.32 -11.92 15.51
C GLU A 371 -23.70 -11.54 14.08
N PHE A 372 -23.61 -12.49 13.15
CA PHE A 372 -24.15 -12.40 11.78
C PHE A 372 -25.48 -13.16 11.72
N LEU A 373 -26.49 -12.51 11.16
CA LEU A 373 -27.84 -13.07 11.05
C LEU A 373 -28.04 -13.72 9.69
N LYS A 374 -28.59 -14.94 9.70
CA LYS A 374 -28.88 -15.73 8.48
C LYS A 374 -30.37 -15.89 8.26
N ASP A 375 -30.79 -15.84 7.02
CA ASP A 375 -32.12 -16.29 6.61
C ASP A 375 -32.22 -17.84 6.60
N LYS A 376 -33.39 -18.36 6.33
CA LYS A 376 -33.66 -19.81 6.24
C LYS A 376 -32.86 -20.52 5.14
N ASN A 377 -32.30 -19.78 4.19
CA ASN A 377 -31.49 -20.29 3.08
C ASN A 377 -29.98 -20.17 3.35
N GLY A 378 -29.59 -19.67 4.53
CA GLY A 378 -28.21 -19.45 4.92
C GLY A 378 -27.56 -18.19 4.32
N ASN A 379 -28.36 -17.30 3.74
CA ASN A 379 -27.84 -16.01 3.25
C ASN A 379 -27.78 -15.00 4.42
N LEU A 380 -26.82 -14.10 4.36
CA LEU A 380 -26.76 -12.96 5.25
C LEU A 380 -28.01 -12.09 5.06
N CYS A 381 -28.68 -11.76 6.17
CA CYS A 381 -29.81 -10.82 6.19
C CYS A 381 -29.63 -9.66 7.15
N GLY A 382 -28.59 -9.68 7.96
CA GLY A 382 -28.25 -8.62 8.91
C GLY A 382 -27.13 -9.03 9.84
N LEU A 383 -26.85 -8.19 10.82
CA LEU A 383 -25.90 -8.45 11.89
C LEU A 383 -26.32 -7.77 13.18
N VAL A 384 -25.80 -8.25 14.29
CA VAL A 384 -25.91 -7.58 15.59
C VAL A 384 -24.59 -6.89 15.87
N THR A 385 -24.63 -5.57 16.05
CA THR A 385 -23.48 -4.78 16.50
C THR A 385 -23.50 -4.62 18.02
N VAL A 386 -22.35 -4.32 18.59
CA VAL A 386 -22.19 -3.96 20.00
C VAL A 386 -21.23 -2.78 20.11
N LYS A 387 -21.51 -1.84 21.01
CA LYS A 387 -20.63 -0.73 21.31
C LYS A 387 -19.41 -1.20 22.07
N LEU A 388 -18.30 -0.51 21.85
CA LEU A 388 -17.03 -0.74 22.51
C LEU A 388 -16.64 0.46 23.36
N GLU A 389 -16.02 0.19 24.50
CA GLU A 389 -15.38 1.21 25.33
C GLU A 389 -13.93 0.81 25.62
N SER A 390 -13.08 1.82 25.84
CA SER A 390 -11.68 1.59 26.18
C SER A 390 -11.55 1.26 27.65
N LYS A 391 -11.11 0.06 28.01
CA LYS A 391 -10.85 -0.39 29.38
C LYS A 391 -9.41 -0.81 29.57
N LYS A 392 -8.84 -0.54 30.73
CA LYS A 392 -7.52 -1.03 31.11
C LYS A 392 -7.66 -2.49 31.57
N ASP A 393 -6.96 -3.39 30.90
CA ASP A 393 -6.88 -4.79 31.32
C ASP A 393 -6.09 -4.89 32.64
N GLU A 394 -6.69 -5.45 33.67
CA GLU A 394 -6.10 -5.52 35.03
C GLU A 394 -4.85 -6.41 35.10
N LYS A 395 -4.74 -7.42 34.21
CA LYS A 395 -3.62 -8.37 34.21
C LYS A 395 -2.42 -7.85 33.43
N THR A 396 -2.66 -7.22 32.29
CA THR A 396 -1.59 -6.77 31.38
C THR A 396 -1.30 -5.29 31.50
N GLY A 397 -2.17 -4.51 32.13
CA GLY A 397 -2.10 -3.05 32.20
C GLY A 397 -2.33 -2.32 30.87
N ARG A 398 -2.67 -3.05 29.81
CA ARG A 398 -2.87 -2.49 28.46
C ARG A 398 -4.32 -2.00 28.28
N MET A 399 -4.47 -0.93 27.51
CA MET A 399 -5.80 -0.49 27.10
C MET A 399 -6.34 -1.46 26.04
N MET A 400 -7.57 -1.95 26.26
CA MET A 400 -8.29 -2.84 25.37
C MET A 400 -9.69 -2.30 25.11
N MET A 401 -10.24 -2.62 23.92
CA MET A 401 -11.64 -2.32 23.62
C MET A 401 -12.51 -3.45 24.16
N ALA A 402 -13.44 -3.13 25.04
CA ALA A 402 -14.37 -4.06 25.67
C ALA A 402 -15.81 -3.78 25.23
N GLU A 403 -16.63 -4.82 25.10
CA GLU A 403 -18.05 -4.68 24.78
C GLU A 403 -18.79 -3.98 25.91
N VAL A 404 -19.71 -3.07 25.56
CA VAL A 404 -20.64 -2.41 26.48
C VAL A 404 -21.91 -3.27 26.58
N PRO A 405 -22.17 -3.92 27.70
CA PRO A 405 -23.36 -4.78 27.86
C PRO A 405 -24.66 -4.01 27.63
N GLY A 406 -25.61 -4.62 26.93
CA GLY A 406 -26.92 -4.01 26.64
C GLY A 406 -26.92 -2.96 25.55
N SER A 407 -25.81 -2.82 24.83
CA SER A 407 -25.69 -1.88 23.69
C SER A 407 -25.89 -2.55 22.32
N GLU A 408 -26.37 -3.77 22.31
CA GLU A 408 -26.60 -4.54 21.10
C GLU A 408 -27.68 -3.89 20.23
N GLN A 409 -27.36 -3.78 18.93
CA GLN A 409 -28.28 -3.22 17.92
C GLN A 409 -28.30 -4.11 16.70
N LYS A 410 -29.51 -4.37 16.17
CA LYS A 410 -29.65 -5.05 14.87
C LYS A 410 -29.46 -4.06 13.73
N MET A 411 -28.74 -4.51 12.73
CA MET A 411 -28.49 -3.78 11.49
C MET A 411 -28.76 -4.72 10.31
N ASP A 412 -29.57 -4.27 9.37
CA ASP A 412 -29.78 -5.00 8.13
C ASP A 412 -28.56 -4.97 7.23
N ALA A 413 -28.21 -6.08 6.63
CA ALA A 413 -27.09 -6.18 5.70
C ALA A 413 -27.29 -7.33 4.72
N ASP A 414 -26.95 -7.11 3.47
CA ASP A 414 -27.01 -8.10 2.38
C ASP A 414 -25.59 -8.51 1.94
N LEU A 415 -24.58 -7.70 2.28
CA LEU A 415 -23.17 -7.94 2.02
C LEU A 415 -22.32 -7.40 3.15
N VAL A 416 -21.39 -8.23 3.65
CA VAL A 416 -20.39 -7.82 4.64
C VAL A 416 -18.99 -8.00 4.05
N LEU A 417 -18.15 -6.96 4.21
CA LEU A 417 -16.76 -6.96 3.77
C LEU A 417 -15.84 -6.79 4.99
N ILE A 418 -15.01 -7.80 5.26
CA ILE A 418 -14.09 -7.80 6.41
C ILE A 418 -12.76 -7.18 5.99
N ALA A 419 -12.47 -5.98 6.48
CA ALA A 419 -11.26 -5.18 6.26
C ALA A 419 -10.42 -5.04 7.54
N ALA A 420 -10.32 -6.10 8.35
CA ALA A 420 -9.71 -6.09 9.68
C ALA A 420 -8.17 -6.27 9.69
N GLY A 421 -7.51 -6.17 8.53
CA GLY A 421 -6.06 -6.34 8.37
C GLY A 421 -5.63 -7.81 8.26
N PHE A 422 -4.31 -8.06 8.40
CA PHE A 422 -3.70 -9.36 8.17
C PHE A 422 -2.91 -9.85 9.39
N LEU A 423 -2.75 -11.19 9.48
CA LEU A 423 -2.05 -11.88 10.56
C LEU A 423 -0.65 -12.39 10.15
N GLY A 424 -0.08 -11.88 9.06
CA GLY A 424 1.21 -12.32 8.56
C GLY A 424 1.11 -13.15 7.28
N THR A 425 2.11 -14.01 7.03
CA THR A 425 2.21 -14.77 5.77
C THR A 425 1.29 -15.98 5.73
N GLU A 426 1.02 -16.48 4.54
CA GLU A 426 0.33 -17.77 4.34
C GLU A 426 1.30 -18.93 4.66
N ASN A 427 0.92 -19.82 5.57
CA ASN A 427 1.80 -20.89 6.09
C ASN A 427 2.31 -21.86 5.02
N TYR A 428 1.55 -22.10 3.93
CA TYR A 428 1.95 -23.07 2.93
C TYR A 428 3.27 -22.75 2.24
N ILE A 429 3.56 -21.45 2.01
CA ILE A 429 4.81 -21.02 1.35
C ILE A 429 5.99 -21.11 2.33
N ALA A 430 5.79 -20.72 3.60
CA ALA A 430 6.80 -20.88 4.63
C ALA A 430 7.17 -22.37 4.82
N ASN A 431 6.16 -23.24 4.90
CA ASN A 431 6.35 -24.68 5.02
C ASN A 431 7.03 -25.28 3.79
N ALA A 432 6.70 -24.82 2.57
CA ALA A 432 7.28 -25.33 1.34
C ALA A 432 8.80 -25.08 1.27
N PHE A 433 9.28 -23.97 1.83
CA PHE A 433 10.71 -23.64 1.92
C PHE A 433 11.37 -24.05 3.23
N GLY A 434 10.60 -24.40 4.26
CA GLY A 434 11.11 -24.75 5.59
C GLY A 434 11.66 -23.53 6.36
N VAL A 435 11.13 -22.33 6.07
CA VAL A 435 11.54 -21.13 6.79
C VAL A 435 10.78 -20.96 8.10
N ASP A 436 11.48 -20.50 9.13
CA ASP A 436 10.90 -20.25 10.44
C ASP A 436 10.01 -19.00 10.43
N LEU A 437 8.95 -19.05 11.25
CA LEU A 437 8.06 -17.91 11.49
C LEU A 437 8.23 -17.36 12.91
N ASN A 438 8.17 -16.05 13.06
CA ASN A 438 8.15 -15.40 14.37
C ASN A 438 6.75 -15.45 15.01
N ALA A 439 6.61 -14.93 16.23
CA ALA A 439 5.35 -14.92 16.98
C ALA A 439 4.20 -14.16 16.27
N ARG A 440 4.52 -13.33 15.26
CA ARG A 440 3.53 -12.60 14.43
C ARG A 440 3.24 -13.30 13.10
N THR A 441 3.73 -14.54 12.94
CA THR A 441 3.59 -15.35 11.72
C THR A 441 4.24 -14.73 10.47
N ASN A 442 5.24 -13.88 10.65
CA ASN A 442 6.11 -13.38 9.57
C ASN A 442 7.38 -14.22 9.53
N VAL A 443 8.06 -14.28 8.38
CA VAL A 443 9.33 -15.03 8.25
C VAL A 443 10.38 -14.44 9.19
N ALA A 444 10.97 -15.31 10.02
CA ALA A 444 11.97 -14.93 11.00
C ALA A 444 13.34 -14.76 10.35
N THR A 445 14.05 -13.71 10.76
CA THR A 445 15.45 -13.43 10.40
C THR A 445 16.19 -12.94 11.64
N ALA A 446 17.51 -12.82 11.57
CA ALA A 446 18.27 -12.05 12.53
C ALA A 446 17.90 -10.57 12.43
N GLU A 447 18.13 -9.80 13.48
CA GLU A 447 17.84 -8.36 13.50
C GLU A 447 18.65 -7.63 12.42
N GLY A 448 17.97 -6.83 11.60
CA GLY A 448 18.57 -6.08 10.50
C GLY A 448 19.02 -6.92 9.30
N ALA A 449 18.73 -8.24 9.27
CA ALA A 449 19.06 -9.14 8.18
C ALA A 449 17.81 -9.61 7.43
N TYR A 450 18.02 -10.08 6.21
CA TYR A 450 16.98 -10.63 5.32
C TYR A 450 17.19 -12.11 4.99
N ALA A 451 18.36 -12.67 5.34
CA ALA A 451 18.62 -14.10 5.25
C ALA A 451 17.79 -14.88 6.27
N THR A 452 17.17 -15.99 5.84
CA THR A 452 16.36 -16.87 6.69
C THR A 452 17.23 -17.97 7.33
N ASN A 453 16.61 -18.82 8.15
CA ASN A 453 17.24 -20.05 8.67
C ASN A 453 17.61 -21.05 7.56
N VAL A 454 17.07 -20.91 6.35
CA VAL A 454 17.34 -21.79 5.21
C VAL A 454 18.39 -21.16 4.32
N LYS A 455 19.50 -21.90 4.11
CA LYS A 455 20.62 -21.46 3.28
C LYS A 455 20.14 -21.01 1.88
N ASN A 456 20.62 -19.86 1.42
CA ASN A 456 20.32 -19.27 0.12
C ASN A 456 18.87 -18.77 -0.05
N VAL A 457 18.07 -18.72 1.04
CA VAL A 457 16.72 -18.18 1.05
C VAL A 457 16.68 -16.89 1.86
N PHE A 458 16.13 -15.85 1.25
CA PHE A 458 15.96 -14.51 1.82
C PHE A 458 14.47 -14.14 1.84
N THR A 459 14.11 -13.10 2.58
CA THR A 459 12.74 -12.60 2.62
C THR A 459 12.72 -11.07 2.54
N ALA A 460 11.60 -10.48 2.13
CA ALA A 460 11.44 -9.03 2.08
C ALA A 460 9.96 -8.60 2.14
N GLY A 461 9.73 -7.36 2.55
CA GLY A 461 8.43 -6.71 2.57
C GLY A 461 7.52 -7.24 3.66
N ASP A 462 6.21 -7.21 3.43
CA ASP A 462 5.22 -7.59 4.44
C ASP A 462 5.33 -9.07 4.88
N MET A 463 5.94 -9.91 4.07
CA MET A 463 6.24 -11.30 4.46
C MET A 463 7.26 -11.36 5.60
N HIS A 464 8.17 -10.39 5.68
CA HIS A 464 9.20 -10.26 6.69
C HIS A 464 8.74 -9.39 7.87
N ARG A 465 8.30 -8.14 7.60
CA ARG A 465 7.98 -7.17 8.66
C ARG A 465 6.53 -7.18 9.13
N GLY A 466 5.63 -7.85 8.41
CA GLY A 466 4.20 -7.75 8.56
C GLY A 466 3.60 -6.63 7.72
N GLN A 467 2.29 -6.51 7.75
CA GLN A 467 1.53 -5.49 6.99
C GLN A 467 2.12 -4.09 7.17
N SER A 468 2.45 -3.42 6.05
CA SER A 468 3.13 -2.14 6.06
C SER A 468 2.77 -1.26 4.85
N LEU A 469 3.33 -0.05 4.79
CA LEU A 469 3.16 0.87 3.68
C LEU A 469 4.01 0.46 2.47
N VAL A 470 3.58 0.87 1.27
CA VAL A 470 4.29 0.61 0.00
C VAL A 470 5.77 1.03 0.05
N VAL A 471 6.07 2.16 0.67
CA VAL A 471 7.45 2.68 0.83
C VAL A 471 8.32 1.77 1.70
N TRP A 472 7.74 1.13 2.72
CA TRP A 472 8.45 0.12 3.52
C TRP A 472 8.69 -1.16 2.73
N ALA A 473 7.72 -1.61 1.96
CA ALA A 473 7.89 -2.79 1.11
C ALA A 473 9.02 -2.57 0.07
N ILE A 474 9.08 -1.38 -0.54
CA ILE A 474 10.16 -1.02 -1.48
C ILE A 474 11.51 -0.96 -0.75
N ARG A 475 11.58 -0.33 0.43
CA ARG A 475 12.80 -0.27 1.24
C ARG A 475 13.34 -1.64 1.55
N GLU A 476 12.54 -2.52 2.12
CA GLU A 476 12.96 -3.89 2.43
C GLU A 476 13.39 -4.67 1.19
N GLY A 477 12.69 -4.49 0.06
CA GLY A 477 13.11 -5.08 -1.20
C GLY A 477 14.50 -4.61 -1.65
N ARG A 478 14.83 -3.33 -1.47
CA ARG A 478 16.16 -2.77 -1.76
C ARG A 478 17.24 -3.30 -0.83
N GLU A 479 16.96 -3.33 0.47
CA GLU A 479 17.91 -3.81 1.49
C GLU A 479 18.16 -5.32 1.33
N ALA A 480 17.10 -6.13 1.12
CA ALA A 480 17.23 -7.55 0.83
C ALA A 480 18.02 -7.81 -0.46
N ALA A 481 17.79 -7.02 -1.51
CA ALA A 481 18.57 -7.14 -2.74
C ALA A 481 20.06 -6.89 -2.51
N ARG A 482 20.42 -5.92 -1.65
CA ARG A 482 21.81 -5.66 -1.29
C ARG A 482 22.44 -6.85 -0.58
N GLU A 483 21.76 -7.45 0.40
CA GLU A 483 22.26 -8.63 1.12
C GLU A 483 22.39 -9.85 0.19
N VAL A 484 21.43 -10.05 -0.72
CA VAL A 484 21.50 -11.09 -1.75
C VAL A 484 22.71 -10.88 -2.66
N ASP A 485 22.92 -9.66 -3.19
CA ASP A 485 24.08 -9.32 -4.04
C ASP A 485 25.40 -9.57 -3.30
N GLU A 486 25.51 -9.11 -2.05
CA GLU A 486 26.69 -9.35 -1.21
C GLU A 486 26.95 -10.83 -0.98
N SER A 487 25.91 -11.63 -0.75
CA SER A 487 26.01 -13.08 -0.59
C SER A 487 26.45 -13.82 -1.86
N LEU A 488 26.19 -13.23 -3.06
CA LEU A 488 26.55 -13.80 -4.36
C LEU A 488 27.95 -13.38 -4.83
N MET A 489 28.36 -12.15 -4.52
CA MET A 489 29.54 -11.50 -5.09
C MET A 489 30.64 -11.26 -4.06
N GLY A 490 30.36 -11.42 -2.75
CA GLY A 490 31.26 -11.06 -1.65
C GLY A 490 31.27 -9.57 -1.30
N TYR A 491 30.60 -8.74 -2.07
CA TYR A 491 30.42 -7.30 -1.87
C TYR A 491 29.17 -6.80 -2.62
N SER A 492 28.68 -5.61 -2.26
CA SER A 492 27.61 -4.97 -2.99
C SER A 492 27.83 -3.47 -3.18
N TYR A 493 27.50 -2.94 -4.36
CA TYR A 493 27.44 -1.50 -4.66
C TYR A 493 26.02 -0.93 -4.56
N LEU A 494 25.05 -1.73 -4.18
CA LEU A 494 23.69 -1.24 -3.94
C LEU A 494 23.69 -0.36 -2.70
N SER A 495 23.05 0.81 -2.80
CA SER A 495 23.01 1.78 -1.69
C SER A 495 22.29 1.22 -0.49
N VAL A 496 22.84 1.48 0.70
CA VAL A 496 22.15 1.32 1.99
C VAL A 496 21.09 2.42 2.12
N GLN A 497 19.97 2.09 2.74
CA GLN A 497 18.90 3.06 3.03
C GLN A 497 18.67 3.21 4.52
#